data_c3204883b5d10cf1bf4d9fec63357546
#
_entry.id   c3204883b5d10cf1bf4d9fec63357546
#
_cell.length_a   1.000
_cell.length_b   1.000
_cell.length_c   1.000
_cell.angle_alpha   90.00
_cell.angle_beta   90.00
_cell.angle_gamma   90.00
#
_symmetry.space_group_name_H-M   'P 1'
#
loop_
_entity.id
_entity.type
_entity.pdbx_description
1 polymer ?
#
loop_
_entity_poly.entity_id
_entity_poly.type
_entity_poly.pdbx_seq_one_letter_code
_entity_poly.pdbx_strand_id
1 'polypeptide(L)'
;IDPAAYKQDGGPSVAESMAVNGAYFRKADNQRINGWNQVRERLCGEDGDPEKDNGVGTPMWYVFKTCTHIIRTLPALQHDINNPEDCDTDGEDHAPDALRYGLMSRPWKRKKPANDPLPPKTLQNITMNDIWEATDARDTAYSQI
;
A
#
# COMPACT_ATOMS: atom_id res chain seq x y z
N ILE A 1 14.92 2.92 8.49
CA ILE A 1 15.64 1.68 8.82
C ILE A 1 14.69 0.70 9.51
N ASP A 2 14.93 -0.61 9.35
CA ASP A 2 14.17 -1.66 10.00
C ASP A 2 14.02 -1.41 11.51
N PRO A 3 12.82 -1.59 12.09
CA PRO A 3 12.60 -1.47 13.53
C PRO A 3 13.51 -2.34 14.41
N ALA A 4 13.97 -3.48 13.90
CA ALA A 4 14.89 -4.36 14.61
C ALA A 4 16.24 -3.68 14.92
N ALA A 5 16.66 -2.73 14.08
CA ALA A 5 17.91 -1.98 14.29
C ALA A 5 17.90 -1.11 15.56
N TYR A 6 16.73 -0.88 16.17
CA TYR A 6 16.57 -0.15 17.44
C TYR A 6 16.51 -1.05 18.67
N LYS A 7 16.55 -2.37 18.49
CA LYS A 7 16.61 -3.30 19.62
C LYS A 7 18.00 -3.24 20.25
N GLN A 8 18.02 -3.21 21.57
CA GLN A 8 19.24 -3.33 22.36
C GLN A 8 19.35 -4.78 22.88
N ASP A 9 20.53 -5.35 22.75
CA ASP A 9 20.85 -6.69 23.23
C ASP A 9 22.19 -6.66 23.97
N GLY A 10 22.12 -6.12 25.21
CA GLY A 10 23.31 -5.99 26.08
C GLY A 10 24.30 -4.88 25.70
N GLY A 11 23.99 -4.04 24.69
CA GLY A 11 24.83 -2.95 24.23
C GLY A 11 24.04 -1.89 23.43
N PRO A 12 24.72 -0.91 22.82
CA PRO A 12 24.06 0.07 21.96
C PRO A 12 23.44 -0.61 20.75
N SER A 13 22.24 -0.16 20.37
CA SER A 13 21.57 -0.64 19.16
C SER A 13 22.34 -0.28 17.89
N VAL A 14 22.05 -0.96 16.79
CA VAL A 14 22.62 -0.63 15.47
C VAL A 14 22.31 0.82 15.10
N ALA A 15 21.10 1.28 15.35
CA ALA A 15 20.68 2.67 15.07
C ALA A 15 21.48 3.69 15.91
N GLU A 16 21.74 3.41 17.19
CA GLU A 16 22.58 4.25 18.04
C GLU A 16 24.04 4.28 17.56
N SER A 17 24.58 3.13 17.21
CA SER A 17 25.94 3.03 16.66
C SER A 17 26.11 3.81 15.35
N MET A 18 25.08 3.80 14.48
CA MET A 18 25.05 4.60 13.26
C MET A 18 24.95 6.10 13.57
N ALA A 19 24.13 6.48 14.56
CA ALA A 19 23.97 7.87 14.97
C ALA A 19 25.28 8.47 15.52
N VAL A 20 26.05 7.72 16.27
CA VAL A 20 27.39 8.13 16.75
C VAL A 20 28.32 8.45 15.57
N ASN A 21 28.16 7.73 14.45
CA ASN A 21 28.92 7.96 13.22
C ASN A 21 28.27 8.99 12.27
N GLY A 22 27.29 9.76 12.75
CA GLY A 22 26.63 10.82 11.99
C GLY A 22 25.51 10.38 11.06
N ALA A 23 25.13 9.08 11.07
CA ALA A 23 24.02 8.57 10.24
C ALA A 23 22.75 8.41 11.07
N TYR A 24 21.81 9.32 10.89
CA TYR A 24 20.55 9.35 11.63
C TYR A 24 19.42 8.75 10.80
N PHE A 25 18.69 7.82 11.38
CA PHE A 25 17.58 7.14 10.72
C PHE A 25 16.29 7.30 11.52
N ARG A 26 15.17 7.16 10.81
CA ARG A 26 13.86 6.99 11.45
C ARG A 26 13.48 5.52 11.44
N LYS A 27 12.77 5.08 12.48
CA LYS A 27 12.16 3.77 12.53
C LYS A 27 11.15 3.65 11.40
N ALA A 28 11.28 2.62 10.57
CA ALA A 28 10.35 2.37 9.49
C ALA A 28 9.03 1.79 10.01
N ASP A 29 7.96 1.99 9.27
CA ASP A 29 6.73 1.24 9.42
C ASP A 29 6.92 -0.15 8.78
N ASN A 30 6.76 -1.20 9.58
CA ASN A 30 6.97 -2.57 9.14
C ASN A 30 5.67 -3.34 8.87
N GLN A 31 4.55 -2.66 8.69
CA GLN A 31 3.30 -3.29 8.26
C GLN A 31 3.48 -3.90 6.87
N ARG A 32 3.70 -5.22 6.82
CA ARG A 32 4.12 -5.93 5.60
C ARG A 32 3.06 -5.82 4.50
N ILE A 33 1.82 -6.18 4.79
CA ILE A 33 0.72 -6.17 3.80
C ILE A 33 0.53 -4.77 3.20
N ASN A 34 0.42 -3.74 4.04
CA ASN A 34 0.31 -2.36 3.57
C ASN A 34 1.52 -1.93 2.75
N GLY A 35 2.71 -2.39 3.13
CA GLY A 35 3.94 -2.12 2.41
C GLY A 35 3.96 -2.75 1.01
N TRP A 36 3.56 -4.01 0.89
CA TRP A 36 3.46 -4.69 -0.40
C TRP A 36 2.39 -4.07 -1.29
N ASN A 37 1.27 -3.62 -0.72
CA ASN A 37 0.29 -2.84 -1.46
C ASN A 37 0.89 -1.55 -2.02
N GLN A 38 1.76 -0.85 -1.25
CA GLN A 38 2.45 0.34 -1.76
C GLN A 38 3.43 0.02 -2.90
N VAL A 39 4.09 -1.15 -2.86
CA VAL A 39 4.93 -1.62 -3.98
C VAL A 39 4.08 -1.90 -5.21
N ARG A 40 3.00 -2.68 -5.05
CA ARG A 40 2.08 -3.07 -6.12
C ARG A 40 1.46 -1.86 -6.81
N GLU A 41 0.91 -0.91 -6.03
CA GLU A 41 0.30 0.30 -6.58
C GLU A 41 1.29 1.11 -7.45
N ARG A 42 2.55 1.20 -7.02
CA ARG A 42 3.55 1.93 -7.80
C ARG A 42 4.06 1.16 -9.02
N LEU A 43 4.06 -0.16 -8.97
CA LEU A 43 4.37 -0.99 -10.15
C LEU A 43 3.27 -0.88 -11.20
N CYS A 44 2.01 -0.78 -10.80
CA CYS A 44 0.88 -0.55 -11.70
C CYS A 44 0.94 0.84 -12.37
N GLY A 45 1.58 1.82 -11.72
CA GLY A 45 1.64 3.19 -12.22
C GLY A 45 0.41 4.04 -11.84
N GLU A 46 0.49 5.36 -12.05
CA GLU A 46 -0.51 6.32 -11.59
C GLU A 46 -1.90 6.07 -12.19
N ASP A 47 -1.95 5.73 -13.48
CA ASP A 47 -3.17 5.49 -14.26
C ASP A 47 -3.43 4.00 -14.50
N GLY A 48 -2.62 3.12 -13.90
CA GLY A 48 -2.74 1.67 -14.07
C GLY A 48 -3.91 1.11 -13.27
N ASP A 49 -4.39 -0.04 -13.70
CA ASP A 49 -5.43 -0.80 -13.00
C ASP A 49 -4.84 -2.15 -12.57
N PRO A 50 -4.60 -2.36 -11.27
CA PRO A 50 -3.98 -3.60 -10.79
C PRO A 50 -4.84 -4.84 -10.99
N GLU A 51 -6.13 -4.68 -11.32
CA GLU A 51 -7.06 -5.79 -11.54
C GLU A 51 -7.18 -6.18 -13.03
N LYS A 52 -6.61 -5.37 -13.93
CA LYS A 52 -6.61 -5.65 -15.35
C LYS A 52 -5.29 -6.20 -15.83
N ASP A 53 -5.34 -7.24 -16.65
CA ASP A 53 -4.18 -7.72 -17.38
C ASP A 53 -3.60 -6.59 -18.25
N ASN A 54 -2.29 -6.36 -18.11
CA ASN A 54 -1.57 -5.27 -18.77
C ASN A 54 -2.02 -3.85 -18.38
N GLY A 55 -2.67 -3.67 -17.24
CA GLY A 55 -3.10 -2.38 -16.72
C GLY A 55 -1.95 -1.49 -16.21
N VAL A 56 -0.80 -1.49 -16.89
CA VAL A 56 0.38 -0.70 -16.51
C VAL A 56 0.17 0.75 -16.94
N GLY A 57 0.17 1.65 -15.96
CA GLY A 57 0.07 3.09 -16.17
C GLY A 57 1.43 3.79 -16.26
N THR A 58 1.40 5.11 -16.07
CA THR A 58 2.62 5.94 -16.03
C THR A 58 3.53 5.52 -14.88
N PRO A 59 4.82 5.24 -15.13
CA PRO A 59 5.73 4.79 -14.07
C PRO A 59 5.82 5.77 -12.89
N MET A 60 5.68 5.27 -11.68
CA MET A 60 5.73 6.07 -10.46
C MET A 60 7.08 6.03 -9.75
N TRP A 61 8.01 5.21 -10.22
CA TRP A 61 9.38 5.15 -9.73
C TRP A 61 10.31 4.56 -10.78
N TYR A 62 11.60 4.85 -10.63
CA TYR A 62 12.63 4.42 -11.56
C TYR A 62 13.77 3.77 -10.78
N VAL A 63 14.36 2.74 -11.36
CA VAL A 63 15.49 2.01 -10.79
C VAL A 63 16.70 2.20 -11.69
N PHE A 64 17.81 2.66 -11.13
CA PHE A 64 19.05 2.72 -11.87
C PHE A 64 19.54 1.30 -12.20
N LYS A 65 20.07 1.11 -13.41
CA LYS A 65 20.61 -0.19 -13.84
C LYS A 65 21.73 -0.75 -12.93
N THR A 66 22.34 0.10 -12.13
CA THR A 66 23.35 -0.26 -11.13
C THR A 66 22.75 -0.90 -9.88
N CYS A 67 21.46 -0.78 -9.66
CA CYS A 67 20.74 -1.40 -8.54
C CYS A 67 20.42 -2.88 -8.86
N THR A 68 21.44 -3.67 -9.12
CA THR A 68 21.32 -5.04 -9.63
C THR A 68 20.53 -5.97 -8.71
N HIS A 69 20.66 -5.78 -7.38
CA HIS A 69 19.94 -6.61 -6.41
C HIS A 69 18.44 -6.43 -6.54
N ILE A 70 17.93 -5.20 -6.52
CA ILE A 70 16.47 -4.97 -6.61
C ILE A 70 15.91 -5.43 -7.96
N ILE A 71 16.65 -5.20 -9.05
CA ILE A 71 16.24 -5.62 -10.40
C ILE A 71 16.12 -7.15 -10.49
N ARG A 72 17.01 -7.89 -9.82
CA ARG A 72 17.00 -9.34 -9.81
C ARG A 72 15.97 -9.93 -8.84
N THR A 73 15.89 -9.38 -7.63
CA THR A 73 15.12 -10.02 -6.54
C THR A 73 13.65 -9.65 -6.56
N LEU A 74 13.28 -8.42 -6.90
CA LEU A 74 11.88 -7.99 -6.89
C LEU A 74 10.97 -8.82 -7.81
N PRO A 75 11.34 -9.14 -9.07
CA PRO A 75 10.53 -10.00 -9.94
C PRO A 75 10.53 -11.47 -9.52
N ALA A 76 11.46 -11.89 -8.68
CA ALA A 76 11.60 -13.29 -8.22
C ALA A 76 10.84 -13.56 -6.92
N LEU A 77 10.25 -12.54 -6.29
CA LEU A 77 9.46 -12.73 -5.08
C LEU A 77 8.27 -13.66 -5.32
N GLN A 78 8.04 -14.54 -4.36
CA GLN A 78 6.90 -15.43 -4.34
C GLN A 78 5.98 -15.07 -3.17
N HIS A 79 4.72 -15.48 -3.26
CA HIS A 79 3.78 -15.35 -2.16
C HIS A 79 4.11 -16.36 -1.06
N ASP A 80 3.89 -15.95 0.19
CA ASP A 80 3.96 -16.89 1.31
C ASP A 80 2.84 -17.93 1.17
N ILE A 81 3.18 -19.22 1.36
CA ILE A 81 2.24 -20.34 1.20
C ILE A 81 1.11 -20.31 2.23
N ASN A 82 1.37 -19.74 3.42
CA ASN A 82 0.40 -19.67 4.51
C ASN A 82 -0.35 -18.33 4.52
N ASN A 83 0.22 -17.27 3.93
CA ASN A 83 -0.38 -15.95 3.84
C ASN A 83 -0.14 -15.36 2.45
N PRO A 84 -1.01 -15.65 1.47
CA PRO A 84 -0.86 -15.22 0.08
C PRO A 84 -0.81 -13.69 -0.13
N GLU A 85 -1.23 -12.90 0.85
CA GLU A 85 -1.13 -11.43 0.82
C GLU A 85 0.29 -10.93 1.16
N ASP A 86 1.13 -11.79 1.73
CA ASP A 86 2.53 -11.51 2.06
C ASP A 86 3.48 -12.19 1.08
N CYS A 87 4.76 -11.81 1.14
CA CYS A 87 5.83 -12.44 0.40
C CYS A 87 6.56 -13.46 1.27
N ASP A 88 7.01 -14.54 0.64
CA ASP A 88 7.88 -15.52 1.26
C ASP A 88 9.20 -14.87 1.71
N THR A 89 9.56 -15.12 2.97
CA THR A 89 10.78 -14.58 3.60
C THR A 89 11.95 -15.54 3.60
N ASP A 90 11.77 -16.75 3.11
CA ASP A 90 12.85 -17.74 3.01
C ASP A 90 13.78 -17.48 1.83
N GLY A 91 13.36 -16.59 0.91
CA GLY A 91 14.13 -16.16 -0.24
C GLY A 91 14.96 -14.88 -0.01
N GLU A 92 15.52 -14.34 -1.10
CA GLU A 92 16.28 -13.08 -1.07
C GLU A 92 15.35 -11.87 -1.07
N ASP A 93 14.78 -11.55 0.07
CA ASP A 93 13.79 -10.47 0.26
C ASP A 93 14.40 -9.12 0.72
N HIS A 94 15.69 -9.08 1.08
CA HIS A 94 16.33 -7.90 1.70
C HIS A 94 16.22 -6.62 0.86
N ALA A 95 16.47 -6.68 -0.45
CA ALA A 95 16.39 -5.49 -1.31
C ALA A 95 14.94 -5.08 -1.57
N PRO A 96 13.99 -5.98 -1.86
CA PRO A 96 12.56 -5.69 -1.87
C PRO A 96 12.03 -5.12 -0.55
N ASP A 97 12.45 -5.65 0.59
CA ASP A 97 12.05 -5.14 1.90
C ASP A 97 12.57 -3.72 2.14
N ALA A 98 13.81 -3.43 1.77
CA ALA A 98 14.33 -2.06 1.83
C ALA A 98 13.54 -1.10 0.94
N LEU A 99 13.15 -1.53 -0.26
CA LEU A 99 12.24 -0.77 -1.14
C LEU A 99 10.90 -0.54 -0.46
N ARG A 100 10.28 -1.58 0.10
CA ARG A 100 9.02 -1.52 0.82
C ARG A 100 9.06 -0.47 1.94
N TYR A 101 10.08 -0.47 2.78
CA TYR A 101 10.27 0.55 3.81
C TYR A 101 10.42 1.96 3.23
N GLY A 102 11.16 2.10 2.13
CA GLY A 102 11.31 3.37 1.42
C GLY A 102 9.96 3.91 0.94
N LEU A 103 9.13 3.07 0.35
CA LEU A 103 7.81 3.44 -0.16
C LEU A 103 6.81 3.74 0.97
N MET A 104 6.87 2.99 2.09
CA MET A 104 6.06 3.27 3.29
C MET A 104 6.41 4.60 3.96
N SER A 105 7.63 5.11 3.78
CA SER A 105 8.00 6.43 4.28
C SER A 105 7.28 7.57 3.55
N ARG A 106 6.75 7.31 2.36
CA ARG A 106 5.98 8.24 1.52
C ARG A 106 4.80 7.50 0.89
N PRO A 107 3.79 7.09 1.69
CA PRO A 107 2.67 6.32 1.20
C PRO A 107 1.91 7.12 0.14
N TRP A 108 1.56 6.45 -0.95
CA TRP A 108 0.74 6.99 -2.00
C TRP A 108 -0.65 6.37 -1.92
N LYS A 109 -1.66 7.19 -2.20
CA LYS A 109 -3.04 6.73 -2.31
C LYS A 109 -3.55 7.12 -3.69
N ARG A 110 -4.06 6.13 -4.42
CA ARG A 110 -4.75 6.37 -5.69
C ARG A 110 -5.91 7.34 -5.45
N LYS A 111 -5.98 8.38 -6.26
CA LYS A 111 -7.15 9.25 -6.27
C LYS A 111 -8.30 8.45 -6.90
N LYS A 112 -9.38 8.24 -6.17
CA LYS A 112 -10.60 7.72 -6.79
C LYS A 112 -11.06 8.73 -7.83
N PRO A 113 -11.45 8.30 -9.05
CA PRO A 113 -12.09 9.19 -10.00
C PRO A 113 -13.31 9.83 -9.35
N ALA A 114 -13.51 11.14 -9.58
CA ALA A 114 -14.62 11.90 -8.99
C ALA A 114 -16.02 11.34 -9.36
N ASN A 115 -16.06 10.45 -10.34
CA ASN A 115 -17.29 9.85 -10.88
C ASN A 115 -17.40 8.35 -10.60
N ASP A 116 -16.63 7.81 -9.64
CA ASP A 116 -16.93 6.44 -9.21
C ASP A 116 -18.40 6.38 -8.75
N PRO A 117 -19.22 5.52 -9.35
CA PRO A 117 -20.57 5.36 -8.87
C PRO A 117 -20.50 4.96 -7.40
N LEU A 118 -21.28 5.65 -6.57
CA LEU A 118 -21.39 5.27 -5.17
C LEU A 118 -21.72 3.78 -5.10
N PRO A 119 -21.09 3.01 -4.22
CA PRO A 119 -21.43 1.61 -4.07
C PRO A 119 -22.92 1.49 -3.84
N PRO A 120 -23.58 0.46 -4.38
CA PRO A 120 -25.02 0.29 -4.22
C PRO A 120 -25.34 0.33 -2.72
N LYS A 121 -26.36 1.14 -2.35
CA LYS A 121 -26.81 1.22 -0.97
C LYS A 121 -27.33 -0.15 -0.54
N THR A 122 -26.64 -0.77 0.40
CA THR A 122 -27.06 -2.03 1.02
C THR A 122 -27.71 -1.73 2.36
N LEU A 123 -28.45 -2.68 2.93
CA LEU A 123 -29.09 -2.53 4.25
C LEU A 123 -28.10 -2.15 5.37
N GLN A 124 -26.81 -2.40 5.17
CA GLN A 124 -25.75 -2.08 6.14
C GLN A 124 -25.27 -0.61 6.06
N ASN A 125 -25.47 0.08 4.94
CA ASN A 125 -25.01 1.44 4.73
C ASN A 125 -26.13 2.44 4.40
N ILE A 126 -27.39 2.03 4.53
CA ILE A 126 -28.57 2.93 4.46
C ILE A 126 -28.63 3.73 5.78
N THR A 127 -28.70 5.04 5.67
CA THR A 127 -28.94 5.94 6.78
C THR A 127 -30.41 6.30 6.93
N MET A 128 -30.82 6.82 8.09
CA MET A 128 -32.18 7.31 8.30
C MET A 128 -32.55 8.42 7.30
N ASN A 129 -31.62 9.29 6.92
CA ASN A 129 -31.85 10.33 5.91
C ASN A 129 -32.19 9.72 4.55
N ASP A 130 -31.51 8.65 4.13
CA ASP A 130 -31.81 7.96 2.88
C ASP A 130 -33.25 7.40 2.85
N ILE A 131 -33.71 6.93 4.01
CA ILE A 131 -35.08 6.41 4.14
C ILE A 131 -36.09 7.57 4.05
N TRP A 132 -35.82 8.69 4.69
CA TRP A 132 -36.70 9.86 4.63
C TRP A 132 -36.77 10.47 3.25
N GLU A 133 -35.64 10.67 2.56
CA GLU A 133 -35.61 11.16 1.18
C GLU A 133 -36.40 10.24 0.22
N ALA A 134 -36.33 8.92 0.42
CA ALA A 134 -37.10 7.96 -0.36
C ALA A 134 -38.57 8.02 -0.04
N THR A 135 -38.98 8.43 1.17
CA THR A 135 -40.37 8.59 1.58
C THR A 135 -40.97 9.88 1.00
N ASP A 136 -40.23 10.99 1.13
CA ASP A 136 -40.63 12.30 0.59
C ASP A 136 -40.81 12.27 -0.93
N ALA A 137 -39.92 11.57 -1.65
CA ALA A 137 -40.02 11.38 -3.09
C ALA A 137 -41.29 10.60 -3.50
N ARG A 138 -41.74 9.65 -2.67
CA ARG A 138 -43.00 8.91 -2.89
C ARG A 138 -44.21 9.78 -2.67
N ASP A 139 -44.21 10.53 -1.57
CA ASP A 139 -45.38 11.40 -1.23
C ASP A 139 -45.56 12.52 -2.28
N THR A 140 -44.46 13.03 -2.83
CA THR A 140 -44.50 14.01 -3.93
C THR A 140 -45.09 13.42 -5.22
N ALA A 141 -44.79 12.14 -5.51
CA ALA A 141 -45.30 11.44 -6.68
C ALA A 141 -46.84 11.17 -6.58
N TYR A 142 -47.37 10.93 -5.37
CA TYR A 142 -48.80 10.71 -5.13
C TYR A 142 -49.62 12.00 -5.07
N SER A 143 -48.99 13.16 -4.84
CA SER A 143 -49.66 14.46 -4.79
C SER A 143 -49.91 15.07 -6.18
N GLN A 144 -49.48 14.43 -7.26
CA GLN A 144 -49.65 14.91 -8.64
C GLN A 144 -50.68 14.09 -9.44
N ILE A 145 -51.45 13.22 -8.80
CA ILE A 145 -52.58 12.49 -9.37
C ILE A 145 -53.88 13.04 -8.79
#